data_4fe3229241afdcc9839ab12b0d36e1ef
#
_entry.id   4fe3229241afdcc9839ab12b0d36e1ef
#
_cell.length_a   1.000
_cell.length_b   1.000
_cell.length_c   1.000
_cell.angle_alpha   90.00
_cell.angle_beta   90.00
_cell.angle_gamma   90.00
#
_symmetry.space_group_name_H-M   'P 1'
#
loop_
_entity.id
_entity.type
_entity.pdbx_description
1 polymer ?
#
loop_
_entity_poly.entity_id
_entity_poly.type
_entity_poly.pdbx_seq_one_letter_code
_entity_poly.pdbx_strand_id
1 'polypeptide(L)' 'NKIGDCEAAKEAALESTDLKKNFGGGWFELGIAEYCSGSGNKNASINHFERARNDRDWRKMAEYEIDRVRNPEKYEQ' A
#
# COMPACT_ATOMS: atom_id res chain seq x y z
N ASN A 1 13.06 11.13 10.25
CA ASN A 1 12.81 11.62 8.90
C ASN A 1 11.74 10.75 8.23
N LYS A 2 10.71 11.40 7.73
CA LYS A 2 9.58 10.69 7.11
C LYS A 2 10.01 9.80 5.95
N ILE A 3 10.92 10.27 5.11
CA ILE A 3 11.39 9.50 3.97
C ILE A 3 12.11 8.24 4.43
N GLY A 4 12.98 8.37 5.44
CA GLY A 4 13.68 7.22 6.00
C GLY A 4 12.72 6.21 6.62
N ASP A 5 11.70 6.70 7.32
CA ASP A 5 10.70 5.83 7.92
C ASP A 5 9.89 5.07 6.86
N CYS A 6 9.59 5.72 5.75
CA CYS A 6 8.85 5.08 4.66
C CYS A 6 9.70 4.00 3.99
N GLU A 7 11.00 4.24 3.82
CA GLU A 7 11.89 3.25 3.25
C GLU A 7 12.02 2.02 4.15
N ALA A 8 12.14 2.24 5.46
CA ALA A 8 12.19 1.14 6.42
C ALA A 8 10.88 0.35 6.41
N ALA A 9 9.75 1.05 6.33
CA ALA A 9 8.45 0.40 6.26
C ALA A 9 8.32 -0.43 4.98
N LYS A 10 8.85 0.08 3.87
CA LYS A 10 8.83 -0.64 2.60
C LYS A 10 9.63 -1.94 2.70
N GLU A 11 10.82 -1.88 3.29
CA GLU A 11 11.65 -3.07 3.45
C GLU A 11 10.96 -4.12 4.31
N ALA A 12 10.36 -3.70 5.43
CA ALA A 12 9.65 -4.61 6.31
C ALA A 12 8.45 -5.23 5.59
N ALA A 13 7.73 -4.43 4.81
CA ALA A 13 6.58 -4.92 4.08
C ALA A 13 6.99 -5.91 2.98
N LEU A 14 8.10 -5.65 2.30
CA LEU A 14 8.62 -6.58 1.30
C LEU A 14 8.97 -7.94 1.92
N GLU A 15 9.58 -7.91 3.10
CA GLU A 15 9.88 -9.13 3.83
C GLU A 15 8.61 -9.90 4.15
N SER A 16 7.57 -9.19 4.58
CA SER A 16 6.29 -9.80 4.89
C SER A 16 5.67 -10.49 3.67
N THR A 17 5.73 -9.83 2.49
CA THR A 17 5.18 -10.41 1.28
C THR A 17 5.98 -11.61 0.79
N ASP A 18 7.30 -11.65 1.06
CA ASP A 18 8.12 -12.80 0.75
C ASP A 18 7.75 -14.01 1.60
N LEU A 19 7.48 -13.78 2.88
CA LEU A 19 7.16 -14.86 3.81
C LEU A 19 5.72 -15.35 3.63
N LYS A 20 4.78 -14.45 3.33
CA LYS A 20 3.37 -14.80 3.18
C LYS A 20 2.79 -14.07 1.98
N LYS A 21 2.99 -14.63 0.80
CA LYS A 21 2.58 -13.99 -0.44
C LYS A 21 1.07 -13.78 -0.57
N ASN A 22 0.28 -14.59 0.12
CA ASN A 22 -1.19 -14.48 0.06
C ASN A 22 -1.76 -13.64 1.19
N PHE A 23 -0.90 -13.08 2.04
CA PHE A 23 -1.36 -12.26 3.15
C PHE A 23 -1.58 -10.82 2.69
N GLY A 24 -2.85 -10.42 2.59
CA GLY A 24 -3.20 -9.09 2.11
C GLY A 24 -2.63 -7.97 2.95
N GLY A 25 -2.45 -8.20 4.26
CA GLY A 25 -1.86 -7.19 5.14
C GLY A 25 -0.47 -6.75 4.70
N GLY A 26 0.36 -7.71 4.26
CA GLY A 26 1.69 -7.39 3.77
C GLY A 26 1.64 -6.52 2.52
N TRP A 27 0.78 -6.88 1.58
CA TRP A 27 0.62 -6.09 0.36
C TRP A 27 0.03 -4.72 0.64
N PHE A 28 -0.91 -4.65 1.58
CA PHE A 28 -1.50 -3.37 1.99
C PHE A 28 -0.43 -2.44 2.57
N GLU A 29 0.39 -2.95 3.47
CA GLU A 29 1.47 -2.16 4.07
C GLU A 29 2.47 -1.69 3.01
N LEU A 30 2.78 -2.56 2.05
CA LEU A 30 3.69 -2.22 0.97
C LEU A 30 3.10 -1.10 0.12
N GLY A 31 1.80 -1.15 -0.17
CA GLY A 31 1.12 -0.09 -0.89
C GLY A 31 1.20 1.24 -0.17
N ILE A 32 0.97 1.24 1.13
CA ILE A 32 1.06 2.45 1.95
C ILE A 32 2.49 3.01 1.89
N ALA A 33 3.49 2.13 2.03
CA ALA A 33 4.89 2.56 2.04
C ALA A 33 5.32 3.15 0.70
N GLU A 34 4.87 2.57 -0.40
CA GLU A 34 5.16 3.10 -1.74
C GLU A 34 4.60 4.50 -1.94
N TYR A 35 3.38 4.73 -1.46
CA TYR A 35 2.74 6.03 -1.58
C TYR A 35 3.37 7.05 -0.65
N CYS A 36 3.79 6.60 0.52
CA CYS A 36 4.38 7.43 1.55
C CYS A 36 5.72 8.04 1.14
N SER A 37 6.48 7.34 0.29
CA SER A 37 7.86 7.75 -0.03
C SER A 37 7.95 9.07 -0.78
N GLY A 38 6.82 9.64 -1.17
CA GLY A 38 6.79 10.96 -1.77
C GLY A 38 7.31 11.04 -3.20
N SER A 39 7.79 9.95 -3.72
CA SER A 39 8.28 9.88 -5.09
C SER A 39 7.16 9.77 -6.12
N GLY A 40 5.93 9.70 -5.65
CA GLY A 40 4.77 9.63 -6.52
C GLY A 40 4.58 8.29 -7.19
N ASN A 41 5.01 7.21 -6.57
CA ASN A 41 4.85 5.87 -7.11
C ASN A 41 3.42 5.37 -6.99
N LYS A 42 2.48 6.15 -7.53
CA LYS A 42 1.06 5.84 -7.45
C LYS A 42 0.72 4.50 -8.10
N ASN A 43 1.32 4.22 -9.25
CA ASN A 43 1.03 2.98 -9.96
C ASN A 43 1.50 1.76 -9.17
N ALA A 44 2.69 1.84 -8.57
CA ALA A 44 3.20 0.75 -7.75
C ALA A 44 2.32 0.55 -6.51
N SER A 45 1.92 1.65 -5.88
CA SER A 45 1.04 1.61 -4.73
C SER A 45 -0.28 0.93 -5.06
N ILE A 46 -0.90 1.32 -6.17
CA ILE A 46 -2.17 0.75 -6.60
C ILE A 46 -2.01 -0.76 -6.90
N ASN A 47 -0.92 -1.15 -7.55
CA ASN A 47 -0.66 -2.56 -7.83
C ASN A 47 -0.59 -3.39 -6.54
N HIS A 48 0.06 -2.86 -5.52
CA HIS A 48 0.17 -3.55 -4.24
C HIS A 48 -1.18 -3.64 -3.55
N PHE A 49 -1.97 -2.56 -3.60
CA PHE A 49 -3.32 -2.59 -3.02
C PHE A 49 -4.22 -3.57 -3.76
N GLU A 50 -4.06 -3.70 -5.08
CA GLU A 50 -4.84 -4.66 -5.84
C GLU A 50 -4.51 -6.09 -5.44
N ARG A 51 -3.26 -6.37 -5.09
CA ARG A 51 -2.90 -7.67 -4.55
C ARG A 51 -3.53 -7.89 -3.17
N ALA A 52 -3.57 -6.84 -2.35
CA ALA A 52 -4.21 -6.93 -1.04
C ALA A 52 -5.71 -7.22 -1.16
N ARG A 53 -6.35 -6.78 -2.24
CA ARG A 53 -7.76 -7.04 -2.48
C ARG A 53 -8.08 -8.52 -2.63
N ASN A 54 -7.11 -9.33 -2.97
CA ASN A 54 -7.31 -10.77 -3.09
C ASN A 54 -7.55 -11.44 -1.74
N ASP A 55 -7.15 -10.78 -0.66
CA ASP A 55 -7.40 -11.24 0.69
C ASP A 55 -8.72 -10.65 1.17
N ARG A 56 -9.69 -11.50 1.46
CA ARG A 56 -11.03 -11.07 1.85
C ARG A 56 -11.02 -10.11 3.03
N ASP A 57 -10.12 -10.33 3.97
CA ASP A 57 -10.05 -9.50 5.18
C ASP A 57 -9.55 -8.08 4.89
N TRP A 58 -8.82 -7.90 3.79
CA TRP A 58 -8.21 -6.62 3.44
C TRP A 58 -8.85 -5.95 2.23
N ARG A 59 -9.84 -6.61 1.63
CA ARG A 59 -10.43 -6.13 0.38
C ARG A 59 -11.00 -4.72 0.50
N LYS A 60 -11.82 -4.48 1.49
CA LYS A 60 -12.48 -3.19 1.65
C LYS A 60 -11.47 -2.08 1.92
N MET A 61 -10.50 -2.33 2.77
CA MET A 61 -9.46 -1.35 3.08
C MET A 61 -8.62 -1.04 1.85
N ALA A 62 -8.27 -2.07 1.09
CA ALA A 62 -7.49 -1.90 -0.12
C ALA A 62 -8.25 -1.11 -1.17
N GLU A 63 -9.53 -1.40 -1.35
CA GLU A 63 -10.37 -0.65 -2.30
C GLU A 63 -10.49 0.82 -1.92
N TYR A 64 -10.61 1.09 -0.63
CA TYR A 64 -10.66 2.47 -0.13
C TYR A 64 -9.35 3.20 -0.48
N GLU A 65 -8.21 2.56 -0.23
CA GLU A 65 -6.92 3.20 -0.50
C GLU A 65 -6.68 3.39 -1.99
N ILE A 66 -7.11 2.43 -2.82
CA ILE A 66 -6.99 2.56 -4.26
C ILE A 66 -7.76 3.81 -4.73
N ASP A 67 -9.00 3.96 -4.26
CA ASP A 67 -9.80 5.11 -4.63
C ASP A 67 -9.18 6.41 -4.12
N ARG A 68 -8.64 6.39 -2.91
CA ARG A 68 -7.98 7.58 -2.34
C ARG A 68 -6.76 8.00 -3.15
N VAL A 69 -5.98 7.02 -3.63
CA VAL A 69 -4.81 7.32 -4.45
C VAL A 69 -5.22 7.85 -5.84
N ARG A 70 -6.26 7.26 -6.43
CA ARG A 70 -6.74 7.67 -7.75
C ARG A 70 -7.49 8.99 -7.74
N ASN A 71 -8.23 9.26 -6.68
CA ASN A 71 -9.09 10.43 -6.58
C ASN A 71 -8.88 11.14 -5.24
N PRO A 72 -7.68 11.69 -5.00
CA PRO A 72 -7.38 12.29 -3.70
C PRO A 72 -8.29 13.46 -3.36
N GLU A 73 -8.81 14.16 -4.36
CA GLU A 73 -9.68 15.31 -4.13
C GLU A 73 -11.00 14.93 -3.46
N LYS A 74 -11.39 13.66 -3.50
CA LYS A 74 -12.61 13.20 -2.80
C LYS A 74 -12.42 13.17 -1.29
N TYR A 75 -11.18 13.09 -0.84
CA TYR A 75 -10.84 12.86 0.57
C TYR A 75 -10.15 14.07 1.21
N GLU A 76 -9.77 15.03 0.40
CA GLU A 76 -9.19 16.28 0.88
C GLU A 76 -10.32 17.29 1.07
N GLN A 77 -10.40 17.83 2.28
CA GLN A 77 -11.44 18.79 2.62
C GLN A 77 -10.82 20.14 2.95
#